data_ce42919d005d2ddd763ed737604f3765
#
_entry.id   ce42919d005d2ddd763ed737604f3765
#
_cell.length_a   1.000
_cell.length_b   1.000
_cell.length_c   1.000
_cell.angle_alpha   90.00
_cell.angle_beta   90.00
_cell.angle_gamma   90.00
#
_symmetry.space_group_name_H-M   'P 1'
#
loop_
_entity.id
_entity.type
_entity.pdbx_description
1 polymer ?
#
loop_
_entity_poly.entity_id
_entity_poly.type
_entity_poly.pdbx_seq_one_letter_code
_entity_poly.pdbx_strand_id
1 'polypeptide(L)'
;MTITITEARNAASLRSDNLSMDVEINHPDYGWIPYTLDPADTDTTIDNAAVMALIGSTFAAYVAPTQAELDAATAAQVRGERDDILVTVVDPLVSNPLRWADLTADQQTEWSQYRTDLLAVPQQAGFPTTITWPQEPTT
;
A
#
# COMPACT_ATOMS: atom_id res chain seq x y z
N MET A 1 9.61 10.49 29.84
CA MET A 1 9.27 11.91 30.08
C MET A 1 8.16 12.24 29.10
N THR A 2 7.02 12.70 29.59
CA THR A 2 5.87 13.02 28.71
C THR A 2 6.00 14.44 28.19
N ILE A 3 5.82 14.63 26.90
CA ILE A 3 5.82 15.93 26.21
C ILE A 3 4.41 16.51 26.30
N THR A 4 4.31 17.75 26.80
CA THR A 4 3.02 18.44 26.90
C THR A 4 2.72 19.18 25.61
N ILE A 5 1.66 18.78 24.92
CA ILE A 5 1.12 19.48 23.76
C ILE A 5 0.04 20.44 24.24
N THR A 6 0.10 21.67 23.80
CA THR A 6 -0.84 22.75 24.19
C THR A 6 -1.78 23.18 23.09
N GLU A 7 -1.47 22.84 21.86
CA GLU A 7 -2.28 23.22 20.69
C GLU A 7 -2.31 22.10 19.65
N ALA A 8 -3.48 21.91 19.04
CA ALA A 8 -3.71 20.98 17.95
C ALA A 8 -4.60 21.64 16.88
N ARG A 9 -4.41 21.28 15.63
CA ARG A 9 -5.19 21.82 14.50
C ARG A 9 -5.28 20.82 13.34
N ASN A 10 -6.13 21.13 12.36
CA ASN A 10 -6.28 20.34 11.13
C ASN A 10 -6.58 18.86 11.37
N ALA A 11 -7.32 18.56 12.44
CA ALA A 11 -7.68 17.19 12.76
C ALA A 11 -8.63 16.60 11.71
N ALA A 12 -8.37 15.36 11.28
CA ALA A 12 -9.20 14.62 10.36
C ALA A 12 -9.32 13.17 10.84
N SER A 13 -10.55 12.67 10.91
CA SER A 13 -10.79 11.29 11.31
C SER A 13 -10.35 10.31 10.23
N LEU A 14 -9.62 9.26 10.63
CA LEU A 14 -9.17 8.16 9.76
C LEU A 14 -10.14 6.97 9.79
N ARG A 15 -11.07 6.94 10.74
CA ARG A 15 -11.99 5.83 10.95
C ARG A 15 -13.38 6.33 11.34
N SER A 16 -14.40 5.54 11.04
CA SER A 16 -15.79 5.87 11.35
C SER A 16 -16.10 5.97 12.86
N ASP A 17 -15.25 5.39 13.71
CA ASP A 17 -15.36 5.48 15.18
C ASP A 17 -14.74 6.76 15.74
N ASN A 18 -14.03 7.55 14.94
CA ASN A 18 -13.31 8.77 15.29
C ASN A 18 -12.25 8.58 16.40
N LEU A 19 -11.72 7.38 16.57
CA LEU A 19 -10.70 7.08 17.57
C LEU A 19 -9.27 7.22 17.03
N SER A 20 -9.11 7.13 15.69
CA SER A 20 -7.84 7.38 15.00
C SER A 20 -7.97 8.66 14.18
N MET A 21 -7.01 9.57 14.32
CA MET A 21 -7.03 10.87 13.64
C MET A 21 -5.64 11.29 13.22
N ASP A 22 -5.54 11.87 12.02
CA ASP A 22 -4.41 12.71 11.66
C ASP A 22 -4.65 14.13 12.16
N VAL A 23 -3.61 14.74 12.73
CA VAL A 23 -3.66 16.06 13.34
C VAL A 23 -2.31 16.74 13.24
N GLU A 24 -2.26 18.04 13.23
CA GLU A 24 -1.03 18.81 13.48
C GLU A 24 -0.99 19.23 14.95
N ILE A 25 0.11 18.93 15.64
CA ILE A 25 0.36 19.33 17.01
C ILE A 25 1.48 20.35 17.09
N ASN A 26 1.38 21.30 18.03
CA ASN A 26 2.45 22.27 18.30
C ASN A 26 3.43 21.67 19.31
N HIS A 27 4.47 20.98 18.79
CA HIS A 27 5.52 20.38 19.61
C HIS A 27 6.45 21.46 20.17
N PRO A 28 6.81 21.42 21.46
CA PRO A 28 7.59 22.49 22.11
C PRO A 28 8.96 22.75 21.46
N ASP A 29 9.61 21.71 20.91
CA ASP A 29 10.94 21.83 20.31
C ASP A 29 10.91 21.99 18.78
N TYR A 30 9.86 21.50 18.12
CA TYR A 30 9.80 21.40 16.65
C TYR A 30 8.70 22.26 16.01
N GLY A 31 7.86 22.92 16.83
CA GLY A 31 6.69 23.66 16.32
C GLY A 31 5.62 22.72 15.76
N TRP A 32 4.93 23.16 14.71
CA TRP A 32 3.86 22.37 14.12
C TRP A 32 4.39 21.17 13.35
N ILE A 33 4.04 19.97 13.82
CA ILE A 33 4.40 18.70 13.17
C ILE A 33 3.14 17.83 12.96
N PRO A 34 3.13 17.01 11.89
CA PRO A 34 2.07 16.02 11.71
C PRO A 34 2.17 14.94 12.78
N TYR A 35 1.03 14.51 13.27
CA TYR A 35 0.90 13.47 14.28
C TYR A 35 -0.34 12.63 14.02
N THR A 36 -0.23 11.32 14.19
CA THR A 36 -1.37 10.41 14.08
C THR A 36 -1.75 9.90 15.47
N LEU A 37 -2.96 10.21 15.90
CA LEU A 37 -3.57 9.59 17.07
C LEU A 37 -4.00 8.18 16.73
N ASP A 38 -3.52 7.19 17.49
CA ASP A 38 -3.96 5.81 17.38
C ASP A 38 -4.18 5.24 18.80
N PRO A 39 -5.39 4.71 19.11
CA PRO A 39 -5.66 4.13 20.43
C PRO A 39 -4.84 2.86 20.69
N ALA A 40 -4.27 2.25 19.66
CA ALA A 40 -3.36 1.09 19.80
C ALA A 40 -1.90 1.48 20.01
N ASP A 41 -1.57 2.79 19.94
CA ASP A 41 -0.21 3.26 20.18
C ASP A 41 0.19 3.05 21.67
N THR A 42 1.32 2.42 21.86
CA THR A 42 1.89 2.14 23.17
C THR A 42 2.94 3.17 23.59
N ASP A 43 3.30 4.10 22.70
CA ASP A 43 4.19 5.21 23.05
C ASP A 43 3.44 6.24 23.89
N THR A 44 3.96 6.49 25.09
CA THR A 44 3.41 7.45 26.05
C THR A 44 4.19 8.75 26.11
N THR A 45 5.06 8.99 25.12
CA THR A 45 5.85 10.24 25.03
C THR A 45 4.94 11.45 24.84
N ILE A 46 3.88 11.29 24.06
CA ILE A 46 2.80 12.28 23.90
C ILE A 46 1.52 11.68 24.48
N ASP A 47 0.81 12.44 25.28
CA ASP A 47 -0.48 12.03 25.85
C ASP A 47 -1.58 12.17 24.78
N ASN A 48 -1.95 11.07 24.15
CA ASN A 48 -3.00 11.01 23.14
C ASN A 48 -4.37 11.48 23.65
N ALA A 49 -4.67 11.22 24.92
CA ALA A 49 -5.92 11.68 25.54
C ALA A 49 -5.95 13.21 25.69
N ALA A 50 -4.82 13.82 26.06
CA ALA A 50 -4.70 15.27 26.13
C ALA A 50 -4.82 15.91 24.74
N VAL A 51 -4.18 15.34 23.70
CA VAL A 51 -4.31 15.82 22.32
C VAL A 51 -5.74 15.71 21.83
N MET A 52 -6.43 14.59 22.10
CA MET A 52 -7.84 14.41 21.74
C MET A 52 -8.73 15.46 22.42
N ALA A 53 -8.44 15.81 23.68
CA ALA A 53 -9.19 16.88 24.38
C ALA A 53 -8.97 18.26 23.75
N LEU A 54 -7.78 18.54 23.20
CA LEU A 54 -7.50 19.79 22.45
C LEU A 54 -8.28 19.86 21.14
N ILE A 55 -8.43 18.73 20.43
CA ILE A 55 -9.21 18.65 19.20
C ILE A 55 -10.70 18.87 19.48
N GLY A 56 -11.22 18.26 20.56
CA GLY A 56 -12.64 18.33 20.93
C GLY A 56 -13.53 17.73 19.85
N SER A 57 -14.52 18.50 19.40
CA SER A 57 -15.44 18.11 18.32
C SER A 57 -15.09 18.75 16.96
N THR A 58 -13.96 19.45 16.86
CA THR A 58 -13.58 20.20 15.66
C THR A 58 -12.58 19.41 14.81
N PHE A 59 -13.10 18.49 14.01
CA PHE A 59 -12.30 17.68 13.08
C PHE A 59 -13.08 17.39 11.80
N ALA A 60 -12.35 17.10 10.71
CA ALA A 60 -12.96 16.62 9.48
C ALA A 60 -13.48 15.19 9.67
N ALA A 61 -14.74 14.96 9.27
CA ALA A 61 -15.35 13.65 9.39
C ALA A 61 -14.64 12.61 8.50
N TYR A 62 -14.65 11.36 8.93
CA TYR A 62 -14.19 10.24 8.11
C TYR A 62 -15.00 10.13 6.82
N VAL A 63 -14.28 10.04 5.72
CA VAL A 63 -14.87 9.75 4.41
C VAL A 63 -14.37 8.36 3.99
N ALA A 64 -15.29 7.41 3.90
CA ALA A 64 -14.94 6.07 3.42
C ALA A 64 -14.50 6.14 1.95
N PRO A 65 -13.47 5.36 1.56
CA PRO A 65 -13.07 5.29 0.16
C PRO A 65 -14.24 4.78 -0.70
N THR A 66 -14.38 5.36 -1.86
CA THR A 66 -15.34 4.90 -2.87
C THR A 66 -14.91 3.55 -3.45
N GLN A 67 -15.86 2.82 -4.04
CA GLN A 67 -15.53 1.55 -4.72
C GLN A 67 -14.49 1.76 -5.82
N ALA A 68 -14.55 2.87 -6.55
CA ALA A 68 -13.57 3.19 -7.58
C ALA A 68 -12.15 3.41 -7.02
N GLU A 69 -12.02 4.01 -5.84
CA GLU A 69 -10.72 4.17 -5.16
C GLU A 69 -10.19 2.83 -4.64
N LEU A 70 -11.06 1.97 -4.11
CA LEU A 70 -10.69 0.60 -3.71
C LEU A 70 -10.25 -0.24 -4.90
N ASP A 71 -10.97 -0.17 -6.01
CA ASP A 71 -10.62 -0.86 -7.24
C ASP A 71 -9.29 -0.35 -7.83
N ALA A 72 -9.06 0.97 -7.77
CA ALA A 72 -7.79 1.55 -8.21
C ALA A 72 -6.60 1.10 -7.35
N ALA A 73 -6.78 1.02 -6.03
CA ALA A 73 -5.76 0.51 -5.10
C ALA A 73 -5.46 -0.98 -5.37
N THR A 74 -6.51 -1.79 -5.54
CA THR A 74 -6.37 -3.22 -5.90
C THR A 74 -5.67 -3.39 -7.24
N ALA A 75 -6.02 -2.58 -8.23
CA ALA A 75 -5.38 -2.58 -9.54
C ALA A 75 -3.89 -2.23 -9.47
N ALA A 76 -3.51 -1.28 -8.62
CA ALA A 76 -2.11 -0.91 -8.40
C ALA A 76 -1.34 -2.06 -7.73
N GLN A 77 -1.93 -2.72 -6.73
CA GLN A 77 -1.34 -3.88 -6.07
C GLN A 77 -1.10 -5.03 -7.06
N VAL A 78 -2.12 -5.41 -7.84
CA VAL A 78 -2.00 -6.49 -8.83
C VAL A 78 -0.93 -6.20 -9.88
N ARG A 79 -0.83 -4.95 -10.34
CA ARG A 79 0.25 -4.55 -11.27
C ARG A 79 1.62 -4.65 -10.62
N GLY A 80 1.75 -4.25 -9.34
CA GLY A 80 2.98 -4.39 -8.58
C GLY A 80 3.42 -5.85 -8.46
N GLU A 81 2.52 -6.74 -8.06
CA GLU A 81 2.79 -8.19 -7.96
C GLU A 81 3.23 -8.79 -9.30
N ARG A 82 2.57 -8.41 -10.40
CA ARG A 82 2.97 -8.81 -11.76
C ARG A 82 4.38 -8.33 -12.09
N ASP A 83 4.67 -7.06 -11.82
CA ASP A 83 5.96 -6.46 -12.14
C ASP A 83 7.07 -7.09 -11.31
N ASP A 84 6.82 -7.43 -10.06
CA ASP A 84 7.76 -8.16 -9.20
C ASP A 84 8.06 -9.55 -9.77
N ILE A 85 7.06 -10.29 -10.26
CA ILE A 85 7.28 -11.59 -10.91
C ILE A 85 8.13 -11.41 -12.19
N LEU A 86 7.82 -10.41 -13.02
CA LEU A 86 8.59 -10.13 -14.22
C LEU A 86 10.05 -9.86 -13.88
N VAL A 87 10.33 -8.98 -12.94
CA VAL A 87 11.70 -8.55 -12.56
C VAL A 87 12.47 -9.65 -11.84
N THR A 88 11.82 -10.43 -10.98
CA THR A 88 12.53 -11.40 -10.12
C THR A 88 12.63 -12.80 -10.73
N VAL A 89 11.67 -13.18 -11.56
CA VAL A 89 11.56 -14.55 -12.11
C VAL A 89 11.83 -14.58 -13.60
N VAL A 90 11.11 -13.77 -14.38
CA VAL A 90 11.15 -13.86 -15.86
C VAL A 90 12.38 -13.19 -16.45
N ASP A 91 12.61 -11.92 -16.14
CA ASP A 91 13.67 -11.12 -16.75
C ASP A 91 15.09 -11.69 -16.51
N PRO A 92 15.44 -12.21 -15.31
CA PRO A 92 16.74 -12.83 -15.09
C PRO A 92 17.01 -14.07 -15.94
N LEU A 93 15.96 -14.73 -16.41
CA LEU A 93 16.06 -15.91 -17.28
C LEU A 93 16.11 -15.49 -18.76
N VAL A 94 15.15 -14.67 -19.21
CA VAL A 94 15.00 -14.33 -20.63
C VAL A 94 16.05 -13.33 -21.13
N SER A 95 16.59 -12.48 -20.24
CA SER A 95 17.61 -11.50 -20.57
C SER A 95 19.04 -12.04 -20.49
N ASN A 96 19.26 -13.23 -19.95
CA ASN A 96 20.56 -13.88 -19.90
C ASN A 96 20.72 -14.90 -21.03
N PRO A 97 21.50 -14.60 -22.09
CA PRO A 97 21.62 -15.45 -23.27
C PRO A 97 22.12 -16.87 -22.95
N LEU A 98 22.98 -17.02 -21.95
CA LEU A 98 23.51 -18.34 -21.56
C LEU A 98 22.43 -19.18 -20.90
N ARG A 99 21.73 -18.63 -19.90
CA ARG A 99 20.62 -19.34 -19.22
C ARG A 99 19.46 -19.65 -20.20
N TRP A 100 19.18 -18.74 -21.12
CA TRP A 100 18.16 -18.94 -22.15
C TRP A 100 18.53 -20.07 -23.12
N ALA A 101 19.81 -20.15 -23.51
CA ALA A 101 20.32 -21.19 -24.41
C ALA A 101 20.35 -22.59 -23.78
N ASP A 102 20.39 -22.68 -22.43
CA ASP A 102 20.32 -23.96 -21.71
C ASP A 102 18.92 -24.58 -21.72
N LEU A 103 17.88 -23.79 -22.04
CA LEU A 103 16.51 -24.26 -22.13
C LEU A 103 16.25 -24.97 -23.46
N THR A 104 15.38 -25.98 -23.43
CA THR A 104 14.86 -26.58 -24.66
C THR A 104 13.96 -25.61 -25.43
N ALA A 105 13.72 -25.84 -26.70
CA ALA A 105 12.84 -25.02 -27.53
C ALA A 105 11.41 -24.94 -26.96
N ASP A 106 10.91 -26.04 -26.39
CA ASP A 106 9.58 -26.08 -25.75
C ASP A 106 9.56 -25.22 -24.49
N GLN A 107 10.57 -25.33 -23.62
CA GLN A 107 10.71 -24.49 -22.43
C GLN A 107 10.81 -23.00 -22.79
N GLN A 108 11.59 -22.63 -23.81
CA GLN A 108 11.68 -21.24 -24.30
C GLN A 108 10.32 -20.72 -24.76
N THR A 109 9.52 -21.56 -25.40
CA THR A 109 8.16 -21.21 -25.83
C THR A 109 7.24 -21.03 -24.61
N GLU A 110 7.27 -21.93 -23.64
CA GLU A 110 6.48 -21.84 -22.41
C GLU A 110 6.82 -20.56 -21.60
N TRP A 111 8.09 -20.24 -21.43
CA TRP A 111 8.53 -19.02 -20.74
C TRP A 111 8.13 -17.74 -21.48
N SER A 112 8.20 -17.76 -22.81
CA SER A 112 7.75 -16.64 -23.64
C SER A 112 6.23 -16.43 -23.50
N GLN A 113 5.45 -17.51 -23.47
CA GLN A 113 4.01 -17.47 -23.26
C GLN A 113 3.67 -16.98 -21.85
N TYR A 114 4.35 -17.51 -20.83
CA TYR A 114 4.17 -17.10 -19.44
C TYR A 114 4.38 -15.58 -19.25
N ARG A 115 5.44 -15.04 -19.86
CA ARG A 115 5.66 -13.59 -19.87
C ARG A 115 4.51 -12.83 -20.53
N THR A 116 4.03 -13.32 -21.64
CA THR A 116 2.91 -12.71 -22.39
C THR A 116 1.63 -12.72 -21.53
N ASP A 117 1.35 -13.84 -20.88
CA ASP A 117 0.17 -14.01 -20.02
C ASP A 117 0.24 -13.12 -18.78
N LEU A 118 1.43 -12.97 -18.16
CA LEU A 118 1.63 -12.00 -17.07
C LEU A 118 1.32 -10.57 -17.53
N LEU A 119 1.80 -10.15 -18.69
CA LEU A 119 1.52 -8.83 -19.24
C LEU A 119 0.04 -8.61 -19.54
N ALA A 120 -0.69 -9.69 -19.83
CA ALA A 120 -2.12 -9.65 -20.11
C ALA A 120 -3.02 -9.68 -18.84
N VAL A 121 -2.47 -9.88 -17.66
CA VAL A 121 -3.24 -9.91 -16.40
C VAL A 121 -4.16 -8.69 -16.24
N PRO A 122 -3.74 -7.43 -16.52
CA PRO A 122 -4.63 -6.28 -16.40
C PRO A 122 -5.76 -6.21 -17.45
N GLN A 123 -5.75 -7.06 -18.46
CA GLN A 123 -6.79 -7.16 -19.51
C GLN A 123 -7.83 -8.25 -19.23
N GLN A 124 -7.67 -9.02 -18.15
CA GLN A 124 -8.67 -10.02 -17.77
C GLN A 124 -10.00 -9.36 -17.39
N ALA A 125 -11.11 -10.00 -17.78
CA ALA A 125 -12.45 -9.45 -17.56
C ALA A 125 -12.80 -9.21 -16.08
N GLY A 126 -12.17 -9.97 -15.16
CA GLY A 126 -12.37 -9.82 -13.71
C GLY A 126 -11.42 -8.84 -13.04
N PHE A 127 -10.51 -8.22 -13.79
CA PHE A 127 -9.56 -7.25 -13.24
C PHE A 127 -10.27 -6.01 -12.66
N PRO A 128 -9.88 -5.50 -11.51
CA PRO A 128 -8.75 -5.92 -10.67
C PRO A 128 -9.11 -6.94 -9.57
N THR A 129 -10.38 -7.25 -9.37
CA THR A 129 -10.88 -7.97 -8.18
C THR A 129 -10.84 -9.49 -8.31
N THR A 130 -10.97 -9.98 -9.54
CA THR A 130 -10.94 -11.42 -9.83
C THR A 130 -9.97 -11.66 -10.97
N ILE A 131 -8.80 -12.20 -10.65
CA ILE A 131 -7.74 -12.50 -11.60
C ILE A 131 -7.31 -13.95 -11.52
N THR A 132 -6.85 -14.49 -12.64
CA THR A 132 -6.20 -15.79 -12.72
C THR A 132 -4.73 -15.57 -13.04
N TRP A 133 -3.85 -15.89 -12.10
CA TRP A 133 -2.42 -15.82 -12.32
C TRP A 133 -1.96 -16.93 -13.27
N PRO A 134 -1.12 -16.62 -14.26
CA PRO A 134 -0.48 -17.64 -15.07
C PRO A 134 0.39 -18.57 -14.21
N GLN A 135 0.49 -19.83 -14.63
CA GLN A 135 1.33 -20.79 -13.92
C GLN A 135 2.77 -20.71 -14.45
N GLU A 136 3.73 -20.61 -13.53
CA GLU A 136 5.15 -20.59 -13.85
C GLU A 136 5.58 -21.91 -14.51
N PRO A 137 6.28 -21.85 -15.66
CA PRO A 137 6.84 -23.06 -16.29
C PRO A 137 7.95 -23.69 -15.46
N THR A 138 8.13 -24.98 -15.59
CA THR A 138 9.27 -25.70 -14.99
C THR A 138 10.53 -25.53 -15.83
N THR A 139 11.66 -25.30 -15.19
CA THR A 139 13.01 -25.27 -15.84
C THR A 139 13.68 -26.60 -15.79
#